data_3b939d54ab03ffb15e0a17d326d98c9e
#
_entry.id   3b939d54ab03ffb15e0a17d326d98c9e
#
_cell.length_a   1.000
_cell.length_b   1.000
_cell.length_c   1.000
_cell.angle_alpha   90.00
_cell.angle_beta   90.00
_cell.angle_gamma   90.00
#
_symmetry.space_group_name_H-M   'P 1'
#
loop_
_entity.id
_entity.type
_entity.pdbx_description
1 polymer ?
#
loop_
_entity_poly.entity_id
_entity_poly.type
_entity_poly.pdbx_seq_one_letter_code
_entity_poly.pdbx_strand_id
1 'polypeptide(L)'
;LGGGNHFIEIQEDENGMACIMLHSGSRMFGNMIGQYFNKIAHEMNDKYFSTVPSEYNLPFLPVDTDEGQRYLNWMNLAMDFAFENREVMLEKVKHIFTEQVEKYTGITPNYSDEINCHHNYAALENHYGESVWVHRKGAAEGEVAIIPGSMGSNSYIVRGMGKAESFLTSSHGAGRNYSRTGAKEKFSVESVMVDLRQRNVVLGKTSKKDVAEECRF
;
A
#
# COMPACT_ATOMS: atom_id res chain seq x y z
N LEU A 1 6.14 -12.08 -1.78
CA LEU A 1 5.27 -11.00 -1.30
C LEU A 1 6.05 -9.92 -0.55
N GLY A 2 6.42 -10.04 0.67
CA GLY A 2 7.13 -9.01 1.43
C GLY A 2 6.80 -9.00 2.90
N GLY A 3 6.90 -7.82 3.53
CA GLY A 3 6.54 -7.62 4.92
C GLY A 3 5.05 -7.78 5.20
N GLY A 4 4.63 -7.66 6.46
CA GLY A 4 3.28 -8.00 6.92
C GLY A 4 2.13 -7.30 6.20
N ASN A 5 2.36 -6.11 5.65
CA ASN A 5 1.36 -5.37 4.87
C ASN A 5 1.30 -5.74 3.38
N HIS A 6 2.03 -6.77 2.93
CA HIS A 6 1.95 -7.28 1.56
C HIS A 6 1.19 -8.61 1.57
N PHE A 7 0.15 -8.70 0.77
CA PHE A 7 -0.73 -9.87 0.79
C PHE A 7 -1.36 -10.14 -0.59
N ILE A 8 -1.87 -11.35 -0.75
CA ILE A 8 -2.80 -11.75 -1.80
C ILE A 8 -4.02 -12.28 -1.06
N GLU A 9 -5.19 -11.83 -1.45
CA GLU A 9 -6.45 -12.16 -0.81
C GLU A 9 -7.53 -12.38 -1.85
N ILE A 10 -8.38 -13.37 -1.61
CA ILE A 10 -9.60 -13.59 -2.37
C ILE A 10 -10.74 -13.18 -1.47
N GLN A 11 -11.55 -12.26 -1.95
CA GLN A 11 -12.69 -11.67 -1.24
C GLN A 11 -13.96 -11.88 -2.05
N GLU A 12 -15.10 -11.67 -1.41
CA GLU A 12 -16.42 -11.62 -2.04
C GLU A 12 -16.94 -10.18 -1.94
N ASP A 13 -17.44 -9.64 -3.05
CA ASP A 13 -18.10 -8.34 -3.06
C ASP A 13 -19.57 -8.42 -2.63
N GLU A 14 -20.26 -7.29 -2.58
CA GLU A 14 -21.68 -7.19 -2.19
C GLU A 14 -22.64 -7.86 -3.19
N ASN A 15 -22.17 -8.26 -4.36
CA ASN A 15 -22.94 -8.97 -5.39
C ASN A 15 -22.65 -10.48 -5.42
N GLY A 16 -21.79 -10.96 -4.52
CA GLY A 16 -21.35 -12.35 -4.48
C GLY A 16 -20.28 -12.69 -5.51
N MET A 17 -19.60 -11.70 -6.09
CA MET A 17 -18.53 -11.90 -7.05
C MET A 17 -17.18 -12.06 -6.34
N ALA A 18 -16.36 -12.97 -6.85
CA ALA A 18 -15.00 -13.16 -6.33
C ALA A 18 -14.08 -12.03 -6.79
N CYS A 19 -13.40 -11.40 -5.84
CA CYS A 19 -12.41 -10.35 -6.08
C CYS A 19 -11.01 -10.85 -5.68
N ILE A 20 -10.03 -10.72 -6.56
CA ILE A 20 -8.62 -10.97 -6.25
C ILE A 20 -7.97 -9.63 -5.90
N MET A 21 -7.47 -9.52 -4.68
CA MET A 21 -6.76 -8.34 -4.21
C MET A 21 -5.30 -8.66 -3.94
N LEU A 22 -4.40 -7.85 -4.50
CA LEU A 22 -2.97 -7.97 -4.35
C LEU A 22 -2.38 -6.65 -3.86
N HIS A 23 -1.69 -6.69 -2.73
CA HIS A 23 -0.95 -5.54 -2.20
C HIS A 23 0.54 -5.82 -2.23
N SER A 24 1.24 -5.18 -3.16
CA SER A 24 2.70 -5.24 -3.30
C SER A 24 3.23 -3.94 -3.92
N GLY A 25 4.51 -3.69 -3.75
CA GLY A 25 5.18 -2.46 -4.19
C GLY A 25 6.55 -2.71 -4.82
N SER A 26 7.42 -1.72 -4.74
CA SER A 26 8.78 -1.73 -5.33
C SER A 26 9.78 -2.63 -4.59
N ARG A 27 9.34 -3.35 -3.57
CA ARG A 27 10.13 -4.33 -2.83
C ARG A 27 11.38 -3.69 -2.18
N MET A 28 12.47 -4.46 -2.07
CA MET A 28 13.75 -3.99 -1.54
C MET A 28 14.31 -2.81 -2.35
N PHE A 29 14.04 -2.79 -3.67
CA PHE A 29 14.55 -1.75 -4.57
C PHE A 29 14.14 -0.34 -4.12
N GLY A 30 12.84 -0.05 -3.99
CA GLY A 30 12.38 1.26 -3.52
C GLY A 30 12.75 1.55 -2.06
N ASN A 31 12.85 0.52 -1.20
CA ASN A 31 13.31 0.72 0.16
C ASN A 31 14.76 1.19 0.22
N MET A 32 15.65 0.62 -0.59
CA MET A 32 17.05 1.04 -0.69
C MET A 32 17.17 2.48 -1.21
N ILE A 33 16.39 2.84 -2.23
CA ILE A 33 16.32 4.21 -2.75
C ILE A 33 15.89 5.17 -1.65
N GLY A 34 14.80 4.86 -0.95
CA GLY A 34 14.28 5.70 0.14
C GLY A 34 15.31 5.89 1.26
N GLN A 35 15.98 4.83 1.69
CA GLN A 35 17.02 4.93 2.73
C GLN A 35 18.23 5.76 2.27
N TYR A 36 18.68 5.56 1.04
CA TYR A 36 19.81 6.30 0.48
C TYR A 36 19.53 7.80 0.42
N PHE A 37 18.39 8.20 -0.16
CA PHE A 37 18.06 9.62 -0.28
C PHE A 37 17.61 10.26 1.04
N ASN A 38 17.03 9.50 1.97
CA ASN A 38 16.75 9.98 3.31
C ASN A 38 18.05 10.40 4.03
N LYS A 39 19.11 9.59 3.92
CA LYS A 39 20.42 9.95 4.47
C LYS A 39 20.98 11.24 3.85
N ILE A 40 20.93 11.37 2.53
CA ILE A 40 21.37 12.58 1.82
C ILE A 40 20.56 13.79 2.27
N ALA A 41 19.24 13.64 2.42
CA ALA A 41 18.37 14.73 2.86
C ALA A 41 18.72 15.21 4.27
N HIS A 42 19.01 14.32 5.21
CA HIS A 42 19.51 14.71 6.54
C HIS A 42 20.82 15.50 6.45
N GLU A 43 21.81 14.97 5.72
CA GLU A 43 23.11 15.62 5.54
C GLU A 43 22.97 17.04 4.90
N MET A 44 22.07 17.19 3.93
CA MET A 44 21.79 18.50 3.30
C MET A 44 21.06 19.44 4.23
N ASN A 45 20.06 18.95 4.99
CA ASN A 45 19.32 19.80 5.92
C ASN A 45 20.22 20.31 7.06
N ASP A 46 21.14 19.51 7.55
CA ASP A 46 22.15 19.92 8.52
C ASP A 46 23.08 20.98 7.90
N LYS A 47 23.56 20.77 6.68
CA LYS A 47 24.44 21.69 5.96
C LYS A 47 23.80 23.06 5.70
N TYR A 48 22.50 23.06 5.38
CA TYR A 48 21.76 24.30 5.07
C TYR A 48 21.06 24.89 6.29
N PHE A 49 21.31 24.37 7.49
CA PHE A 49 20.69 24.85 8.73
C PHE A 49 19.17 24.90 8.65
N SER A 50 18.56 23.81 8.20
CA SER A 50 17.10 23.70 8.10
C SER A 50 16.44 24.06 9.44
N THR A 51 15.36 24.83 9.37
CA THR A 51 14.52 25.17 10.53
C THR A 51 13.57 24.06 10.96
N VAL A 52 13.50 22.96 10.19
CA VAL A 52 12.68 21.79 10.55
C VAL A 52 13.38 21.04 11.68
N PRO A 53 12.73 20.89 12.84
CA PRO A 53 13.31 20.19 13.97
C PRO A 53 13.65 18.74 13.62
N SER A 54 14.85 18.28 13.98
CA SER A 54 15.33 16.91 13.64
C SER A 54 14.48 15.80 14.25
N GLU A 55 13.87 16.06 15.41
CA GLU A 55 12.96 15.12 16.10
C GLU A 55 11.67 14.82 15.32
N TYR A 56 11.28 15.68 14.37
CA TYR A 56 10.14 15.42 13.48
C TYR A 56 10.46 14.38 12.41
N ASN A 57 11.75 14.10 12.18
CA ASN A 57 12.22 13.16 11.16
C ASN A 57 11.58 13.42 9.78
N LEU A 58 11.56 14.69 9.38
CA LEU A 58 11.03 15.19 8.11
C LEU A 58 12.12 15.85 7.26
N PRO A 59 13.21 15.14 6.92
CA PRO A 59 14.23 15.69 6.04
C PRO A 59 13.66 15.88 4.64
N PHE A 60 14.12 16.92 3.95
CA PHE A 60 13.68 17.23 2.59
C PHE A 60 14.88 17.46 1.65
N LEU A 61 14.62 17.26 0.37
CA LEU A 61 15.55 17.58 -0.72
C LEU A 61 14.98 18.72 -1.55
N PRO A 62 15.67 19.85 -1.70
CA PRO A 62 15.27 20.90 -2.63
C PRO A 62 15.25 20.33 -4.07
N VAL A 63 14.17 20.55 -4.80
CA VAL A 63 13.98 19.95 -6.13
C VAL A 63 14.83 20.59 -7.22
N ASP A 64 15.39 21.77 -6.98
CA ASP A 64 16.32 22.50 -7.85
C ASP A 64 17.78 22.06 -7.67
N THR A 65 18.06 21.08 -6.82
CA THR A 65 19.37 20.48 -6.64
C THR A 65 19.53 19.19 -7.45
N ASP A 66 20.78 18.81 -7.75
CA ASP A 66 21.08 17.53 -8.42
C ASP A 66 20.58 16.33 -7.60
N GLU A 67 20.66 16.40 -6.27
CA GLU A 67 20.18 15.36 -5.36
C GLU A 67 18.65 15.22 -5.42
N GLY A 68 17.93 16.36 -5.44
CA GLY A 68 16.48 16.39 -5.58
C GLY A 68 16.02 15.79 -6.90
N GLN A 69 16.63 16.20 -8.02
CA GLN A 69 16.31 15.66 -9.34
C GLN A 69 16.64 14.16 -9.45
N ARG A 70 17.76 13.72 -8.91
CA ARG A 70 18.12 12.30 -8.86
C ARG A 70 17.12 11.51 -8.04
N TYR A 71 16.66 12.02 -6.89
CA TYR A 71 15.63 11.36 -6.08
C TYR A 71 14.34 11.17 -6.89
N LEU A 72 13.85 12.21 -7.57
CA LEU A 72 12.62 12.14 -8.37
C LEU A 72 12.73 11.08 -9.47
N ASN A 73 13.86 11.03 -10.18
CA ASN A 73 14.10 10.03 -11.22
C ASN A 73 14.10 8.60 -10.65
N TRP A 74 14.78 8.37 -9.53
CA TRP A 74 14.80 7.06 -8.89
C TRP A 74 13.47 6.66 -8.28
N MET A 75 12.72 7.62 -7.73
CA MET A 75 11.36 7.40 -7.24
C MET A 75 10.44 6.95 -8.38
N ASN A 76 10.47 7.64 -9.52
CA ASN A 76 9.66 7.28 -10.69
C ASN A 76 10.01 5.86 -11.17
N LEU A 77 11.29 5.53 -11.30
CA LEU A 77 11.72 4.18 -11.66
C LEU A 77 11.22 3.12 -10.66
N ALA A 78 11.23 3.44 -9.36
CA ALA A 78 10.68 2.53 -8.35
C ALA A 78 9.16 2.39 -8.44
N MET A 79 8.45 3.42 -8.88
CA MET A 79 7.02 3.38 -9.14
C MET A 79 6.70 2.49 -10.35
N ASP A 80 7.42 2.65 -11.45
CA ASP A 80 7.29 1.80 -12.65
C ASP A 80 7.56 0.33 -12.30
N PHE A 81 8.64 0.07 -11.56
CA PHE A 81 8.94 -1.27 -11.07
C PHE A 81 7.80 -1.83 -10.20
N ALA A 82 7.21 -1.02 -9.33
CA ALA A 82 6.10 -1.44 -8.47
C ALA A 82 4.85 -1.77 -9.30
N PHE A 83 4.58 -1.00 -10.34
CA PHE A 83 3.47 -1.24 -11.26
C PHE A 83 3.64 -2.57 -11.98
N GLU A 84 4.74 -2.77 -12.68
CA GLU A 84 5.06 -4.00 -13.39
C GLU A 84 5.12 -5.23 -12.47
N ASN A 85 5.67 -5.08 -11.26
CA ASN A 85 5.69 -6.17 -10.29
C ASN A 85 4.27 -6.64 -9.92
N ARG A 86 3.30 -5.72 -9.77
CA ARG A 86 1.90 -6.08 -9.50
C ARG A 86 1.25 -6.76 -10.70
N GLU A 87 1.47 -6.24 -11.93
CA GLU A 87 0.97 -6.86 -13.17
C GLU A 87 1.42 -8.32 -13.29
N VAL A 88 2.73 -8.55 -13.23
CA VAL A 88 3.30 -9.90 -13.34
C VAL A 88 2.80 -10.83 -12.22
N MET A 89 2.63 -10.30 -11.01
CA MET A 89 2.10 -11.09 -9.90
C MET A 89 0.61 -11.41 -10.10
N LEU A 90 -0.18 -10.43 -10.54
CA LEU A 90 -1.62 -10.60 -10.74
C LEU A 90 -1.90 -11.63 -11.83
N GLU A 91 -1.20 -11.58 -12.96
CA GLU A 91 -1.35 -12.56 -14.02
C GLU A 91 -1.07 -14.00 -13.55
N LYS A 92 -0.03 -14.18 -12.72
CA LYS A 92 0.24 -15.51 -12.11
C LYS A 92 -0.88 -15.94 -11.16
N VAL A 93 -1.43 -15.02 -10.38
CA VAL A 93 -2.53 -15.32 -9.45
C VAL A 93 -3.80 -15.66 -10.21
N LYS A 94 -4.13 -14.90 -11.26
CA LYS A 94 -5.27 -15.19 -12.15
C LYS A 94 -5.15 -16.59 -12.76
N HIS A 95 -3.98 -16.93 -13.29
CA HIS A 95 -3.73 -18.26 -13.86
C HIS A 95 -4.00 -19.38 -12.85
N ILE A 96 -3.40 -19.28 -11.65
CA ILE A 96 -3.59 -20.27 -10.59
C ILE A 96 -5.06 -20.33 -10.13
N PHE A 97 -5.70 -19.17 -9.99
CA PHE A 97 -7.10 -19.09 -9.58
C PHE A 97 -8.03 -19.74 -10.63
N THR A 98 -7.82 -19.45 -11.92
CA THR A 98 -8.55 -20.07 -13.03
C THR A 98 -8.42 -21.57 -13.01
N GLU A 99 -7.21 -22.13 -12.93
CA GLU A 99 -6.97 -23.57 -12.87
C GLU A 99 -7.71 -24.23 -11.68
N GLN A 100 -7.71 -23.58 -10.51
CA GLN A 100 -8.39 -24.15 -9.34
C GLN A 100 -9.92 -24.06 -9.49
N VAL A 101 -10.47 -22.95 -9.98
CA VAL A 101 -11.91 -22.81 -10.20
C VAL A 101 -12.38 -23.83 -11.22
N GLU A 102 -11.73 -23.95 -12.37
CA GLU A 102 -12.07 -24.95 -13.41
C GLU A 102 -12.03 -26.39 -12.87
N LYS A 103 -10.99 -26.70 -12.10
CA LYS A 103 -10.82 -28.04 -11.50
C LYS A 103 -11.97 -28.42 -10.58
N TYR A 104 -12.50 -27.50 -9.79
CA TYR A 104 -13.52 -27.82 -8.77
C TYR A 104 -14.95 -27.53 -9.23
N THR A 105 -15.15 -26.64 -10.19
CA THR A 105 -16.49 -26.22 -10.63
C THR A 105 -16.80 -26.56 -12.09
N GLY A 106 -15.78 -26.82 -12.90
CA GLY A 106 -15.93 -26.96 -14.36
C GLY A 106 -16.21 -25.65 -15.09
N ILE A 107 -16.10 -24.51 -14.41
CA ILE A 107 -16.40 -23.17 -14.96
C ILE A 107 -15.11 -22.39 -15.13
N THR A 108 -14.87 -21.84 -16.33
CA THR A 108 -13.78 -20.90 -16.57
C THR A 108 -14.20 -19.51 -16.06
N PRO A 109 -13.51 -18.93 -15.08
CA PRO A 109 -13.84 -17.59 -14.59
C PRO A 109 -13.55 -16.51 -15.65
N ASN A 110 -14.42 -15.50 -15.70
CA ASN A 110 -14.22 -14.30 -16.50
C ASN A 110 -13.85 -13.13 -15.60
N TYR A 111 -12.84 -12.36 -15.97
CA TYR A 111 -12.39 -11.17 -15.25
C TYR A 111 -12.94 -9.92 -15.95
N SER A 112 -13.72 -9.10 -15.25
CA SER A 112 -14.41 -7.92 -15.82
C SER A 112 -13.62 -6.64 -15.67
N ASP A 113 -13.08 -6.40 -14.47
CA ASP A 113 -12.46 -5.14 -14.10
C ASP A 113 -11.10 -5.37 -13.47
N GLU A 114 -10.16 -4.48 -13.76
CA GLU A 114 -8.83 -4.52 -13.18
C GLU A 114 -8.40 -3.12 -12.75
N ILE A 115 -7.93 -3.00 -11.51
CA ILE A 115 -7.46 -1.76 -10.92
C ILE A 115 -6.01 -1.94 -10.47
N ASN A 116 -5.07 -1.26 -11.13
CA ASN A 116 -3.68 -1.19 -10.70
C ASN A 116 -3.32 0.26 -10.42
N CYS A 117 -3.22 0.65 -9.18
CA CYS A 117 -3.01 2.03 -8.77
C CYS A 117 -1.77 2.21 -7.88
N HIS A 118 -1.12 3.35 -8.02
CA HIS A 118 -0.15 3.82 -7.04
C HIS A 118 -0.88 4.44 -5.84
N HIS A 119 -0.35 4.24 -4.65
CA HIS A 119 -0.89 4.86 -3.44
C HIS A 119 0.21 5.46 -2.54
N ASN A 120 1.45 5.50 -3.01
CA ASN A 120 2.59 6.03 -2.27
C ASN A 120 3.59 6.63 -3.26
N TYR A 121 3.50 7.95 -3.50
CA TYR A 121 4.31 8.69 -4.45
C TYR A 121 4.34 10.19 -4.13
N ALA A 122 5.15 10.96 -4.85
CA ALA A 122 5.12 12.41 -4.83
C ALA A 122 4.81 12.94 -6.23
N ALA A 123 3.99 13.96 -6.33
CA ALA A 123 3.65 14.63 -7.58
C ALA A 123 3.67 16.16 -7.41
N LEU A 124 4.04 16.87 -8.48
CA LEU A 124 3.92 18.32 -8.54
C LEU A 124 2.49 18.66 -8.94
N GLU A 125 1.78 19.34 -8.06
CA GLU A 125 0.37 19.66 -8.22
C GLU A 125 0.10 21.13 -7.92
N ASN A 126 -1.01 21.68 -8.47
CA ASN A 126 -1.46 23.03 -8.14
C ASN A 126 -2.49 22.96 -7.00
N HIS A 127 -2.18 23.59 -5.87
CA HIS A 127 -3.08 23.75 -4.74
C HIS A 127 -3.12 25.20 -4.30
N TYR A 128 -4.32 25.76 -4.18
CA TYR A 128 -4.55 27.16 -3.76
C TYR A 128 -3.82 28.19 -4.63
N GLY A 129 -3.58 27.86 -5.92
CA GLY A 129 -2.87 28.73 -6.85
C GLY A 129 -1.34 28.57 -6.87
N GLU A 130 -0.79 27.72 -6.02
CA GLU A 130 0.63 27.46 -5.91
C GLU A 130 0.99 26.04 -6.41
N SER A 131 2.14 25.93 -7.08
CA SER A 131 2.68 24.61 -7.47
C SER A 131 3.46 24.00 -6.31
N VAL A 132 2.97 22.90 -5.78
CA VAL A 132 3.54 22.24 -4.60
C VAL A 132 3.78 20.76 -4.86
N TRP A 133 4.83 20.20 -4.28
CA TRP A 133 5.06 18.77 -4.25
C TRP A 133 4.21 18.13 -3.17
N VAL A 134 3.25 17.31 -3.59
CA VAL A 134 2.37 16.58 -2.67
C VAL A 134 2.85 15.14 -2.56
N HIS A 135 3.15 14.71 -1.34
CA HIS A 135 3.39 13.31 -1.02
C HIS A 135 2.05 12.62 -0.81
N ARG A 136 1.69 11.72 -1.72
CA ARG A 136 0.41 11.02 -1.66
C ARG A 136 0.54 9.64 -1.06
N LYS A 137 -0.46 9.35 -0.25
CA LYS A 137 -0.75 8.01 0.20
C LYS A 137 -2.27 7.86 0.26
N GLY A 138 -2.87 7.48 -0.87
CA GLY A 138 -4.31 7.41 -1.07
C GLY A 138 -4.73 7.91 -2.46
N ALA A 139 -6.03 7.88 -2.74
CA ALA A 139 -6.60 8.35 -3.99
C ALA A 139 -6.60 9.89 -4.07
N ALA A 140 -6.46 10.43 -5.29
CA ALA A 140 -6.70 11.81 -5.62
C ALA A 140 -8.14 12.03 -6.17
N GLU A 141 -8.43 13.24 -6.61
CA GLU A 141 -9.73 13.58 -7.20
C GLU A 141 -10.03 12.73 -8.43
N GLY A 142 -11.19 12.09 -8.44
CA GLY A 142 -11.67 11.27 -9.56
C GLY A 142 -10.93 9.95 -9.76
N GLU A 143 -9.84 9.72 -9.07
CA GLU A 143 -9.12 8.46 -9.15
C GLU A 143 -9.85 7.34 -8.42
N VAL A 144 -9.87 6.17 -9.04
CA VAL A 144 -10.30 4.94 -8.40
C VAL A 144 -9.12 4.35 -7.64
N ALA A 145 -9.33 4.02 -6.38
CA ALA A 145 -8.32 3.40 -5.55
C ALA A 145 -8.92 2.34 -4.62
N ILE A 146 -8.05 1.54 -4.04
CA ILE A 146 -8.44 0.49 -3.10
C ILE A 146 -7.99 0.91 -1.71
N ILE A 147 -8.91 0.86 -0.74
CA ILE A 147 -8.61 0.98 0.68
C ILE A 147 -8.62 -0.42 1.28
N PRO A 148 -7.45 -1.04 1.51
CA PRO A 148 -7.39 -2.36 2.11
C PRO A 148 -7.82 -2.32 3.58
N GLY A 149 -8.63 -3.30 3.96
CA GLY A 149 -8.90 -3.62 5.36
C GLY A 149 -7.70 -4.27 6.05
N SER A 150 -7.82 -4.48 7.35
CA SER A 150 -6.97 -5.42 8.09
C SER A 150 -7.52 -6.85 7.95
N MET A 151 -6.80 -7.87 8.42
CA MET A 151 -7.32 -9.25 8.42
C MET A 151 -8.66 -9.33 9.15
N GLY A 152 -9.70 -9.77 8.45
CA GLY A 152 -11.07 -9.87 8.97
C GLY A 152 -11.87 -8.57 8.95
N SER A 153 -11.39 -7.52 8.27
CA SER A 153 -12.15 -6.29 7.99
C SER A 153 -12.37 -6.15 6.49
N ASN A 154 -13.44 -5.47 6.11
CA ASN A 154 -13.73 -5.23 4.70
C ASN A 154 -12.69 -4.30 4.06
N SER A 155 -12.42 -4.54 2.78
CA SER A 155 -11.73 -3.62 1.88
C SER A 155 -12.74 -2.84 1.05
N TYR A 156 -12.34 -1.71 0.50
CA TYR A 156 -13.26 -0.84 -0.26
C TYR A 156 -12.59 -0.37 -1.55
N ILE A 157 -13.34 -0.42 -2.64
CA ILE A 157 -13.02 0.31 -3.87
C ILE A 157 -13.66 1.69 -3.73
N VAL A 158 -12.87 2.75 -3.89
CA VAL A 158 -13.30 4.12 -3.64
C VAL A 158 -12.95 5.03 -4.81
N ARG A 159 -13.68 6.14 -4.90
CA ARG A 159 -13.35 7.26 -5.79
C ARG A 159 -13.03 8.49 -4.94
N GLY A 160 -11.91 9.15 -5.21
CA GLY A 160 -11.51 10.37 -4.54
C GLY A 160 -12.55 11.49 -4.72
N MET A 161 -12.90 12.17 -3.64
CA MET A 161 -13.90 13.26 -3.63
C MET A 161 -13.29 14.63 -3.98
N GLY A 162 -11.99 14.74 -4.11
CA GLY A 162 -11.33 15.99 -4.51
C GLY A 162 -11.45 17.12 -3.51
N LYS A 163 -11.44 16.86 -2.21
CA LYS A 163 -11.50 17.94 -1.20
C LYS A 163 -10.19 18.69 -1.11
N ALA A 164 -10.22 19.99 -1.33
CA ALA A 164 -9.04 20.86 -1.30
C ALA A 164 -8.32 20.85 0.05
N GLU A 165 -9.05 20.80 1.16
CA GLU A 165 -8.50 20.80 2.52
C GLU A 165 -7.62 19.57 2.82
N SER A 166 -7.82 18.48 2.11
CA SER A 166 -7.00 17.27 2.20
C SER A 166 -5.98 17.14 1.05
N PHE A 167 -5.70 18.24 0.34
CA PHE A 167 -4.89 18.21 -0.88
C PHE A 167 -5.34 17.14 -1.87
N LEU A 168 -6.66 17.00 -2.05
CA LEU A 168 -7.33 15.98 -2.90
C LEU A 168 -7.01 14.53 -2.52
N THR A 169 -6.52 14.29 -1.30
CA THR A 169 -6.10 12.96 -0.84
C THR A 169 -7.21 12.27 -0.04
N SER A 170 -7.38 10.97 -0.21
CA SER A 170 -8.25 10.13 0.62
C SER A 170 -7.43 9.20 1.53
N SER A 171 -8.11 8.49 2.41
CA SER A 171 -7.51 7.43 3.22
C SER A 171 -6.94 6.31 2.31
N HIS A 172 -5.84 5.67 2.74
CA HIS A 172 -5.17 4.60 2.00
C HIS A 172 -5.26 3.22 2.66
N GLY A 173 -5.90 3.11 3.80
CA GLY A 173 -6.02 1.85 4.54
C GLY A 173 -6.87 1.98 5.79
N ALA A 174 -7.11 0.86 6.47
CA ALA A 174 -7.97 0.78 7.64
C ALA A 174 -7.43 1.53 8.88
N GLY A 175 -6.14 1.88 8.87
CA GLY A 175 -5.47 2.35 10.08
C GLY A 175 -5.17 1.21 11.05
N ARG A 176 -4.57 1.55 12.18
CA ARG A 176 -4.22 0.61 13.25
C ARG A 176 -4.43 1.25 14.60
N ASN A 177 -4.96 0.50 15.55
CA ASN A 177 -5.03 0.90 16.95
C ASN A 177 -3.70 0.69 17.68
N TYR A 178 -2.87 -0.23 17.20
CA TYR A 178 -1.60 -0.61 17.79
C TYR A 178 -0.48 -0.64 16.74
N SER A 179 0.76 -0.36 17.17
CA SER A 179 1.94 -0.69 16.37
C SER A 179 2.03 -2.22 16.17
N ARG A 180 2.83 -2.67 15.20
CA ARG A 180 3.03 -4.13 14.98
C ARG A 180 3.53 -4.83 16.22
N THR A 181 4.50 -4.23 16.91
CA THR A 181 5.04 -4.77 18.17
C THR A 181 3.97 -4.78 19.25
N GLY A 182 3.26 -3.67 19.46
CA GLY A 182 2.20 -3.57 20.44
C GLY A 182 1.05 -4.56 20.20
N ALA A 183 0.71 -4.83 18.93
CA ALA A 183 -0.29 -5.84 18.61
C ALA A 183 0.17 -7.26 18.99
N LYS A 184 1.44 -7.62 18.72
CA LYS A 184 2.03 -8.91 19.13
C LYS A 184 2.08 -9.09 20.65
N GLU A 185 2.33 -8.03 21.38
CA GLU A 185 2.37 -8.06 22.85
C GLU A 185 0.97 -8.23 23.45
N LYS A 186 -0.05 -7.66 22.79
CA LYS A 186 -1.41 -7.60 23.31
C LYS A 186 -2.27 -8.78 22.90
N PHE A 187 -2.09 -9.32 21.69
CA PHE A 187 -2.97 -10.35 21.13
C PHE A 187 -2.18 -11.63 20.86
N SER A 188 -2.69 -12.75 21.38
CA SER A 188 -2.13 -14.06 21.07
C SER A 188 -2.54 -14.49 19.64
N VAL A 189 -1.70 -15.33 19.02
CA VAL A 189 -2.01 -15.93 17.72
C VAL A 189 -3.33 -16.69 17.78
N GLU A 190 -3.60 -17.39 18.89
CA GLU A 190 -4.82 -18.17 19.11
C GLU A 190 -6.06 -17.29 19.09
N SER A 191 -6.03 -16.14 19.79
CA SER A 191 -7.17 -15.19 19.82
C SER A 191 -7.48 -14.62 18.45
N VAL A 192 -6.43 -14.25 17.67
CA VAL A 192 -6.61 -13.77 16.30
C VAL A 192 -7.14 -14.87 15.39
N MET A 193 -6.68 -16.10 15.51
CA MET A 193 -7.18 -17.23 14.73
C MET A 193 -8.64 -17.59 15.04
N VAL A 194 -9.08 -17.40 16.29
CA VAL A 194 -10.49 -17.56 16.68
C VAL A 194 -11.35 -16.49 16.02
N ASP A 195 -10.93 -15.21 16.09
CA ASP A 195 -11.66 -14.10 15.46
C ASP A 195 -11.78 -14.30 13.94
N LEU A 196 -10.71 -14.67 13.25
CA LEU A 196 -10.73 -14.95 11.81
C LEU A 196 -11.71 -16.07 11.46
N ARG A 197 -11.73 -17.18 12.22
CA ARG A 197 -12.67 -18.28 11.99
C ARG A 197 -14.14 -17.84 12.18
N GLN A 198 -14.42 -17.02 13.20
CA GLN A 198 -15.77 -16.48 13.44
C GLN A 198 -16.26 -15.60 12.30
N ARG A 199 -15.33 -15.04 11.50
CA ARG A 199 -15.60 -14.22 10.32
C ARG A 199 -15.52 -14.97 9.00
N ASN A 200 -15.38 -16.29 9.05
CA ASN A 200 -15.19 -17.14 7.88
C ASN A 200 -13.94 -16.77 7.07
N VAL A 201 -12.91 -16.20 7.70
CA VAL A 201 -11.64 -15.90 7.05
C VAL A 201 -10.70 -17.08 7.14
N VAL A 202 -10.25 -17.58 5.99
CA VAL A 202 -9.29 -18.68 5.87
C VAL A 202 -7.90 -18.10 5.62
N LEU A 203 -6.97 -18.37 6.52
CA LEU A 203 -5.59 -17.90 6.40
C LEU A 203 -4.73 -18.94 5.66
N GLY A 204 -4.32 -18.61 4.43
CA GLY A 204 -3.44 -19.44 3.58
C GLY A 204 -1.96 -19.37 3.93
N LYS A 205 -1.58 -18.84 5.10
CA LYS A 205 -0.19 -18.68 5.55
C LYS A 205 0.29 -19.92 6.30
N THR A 206 1.44 -20.47 5.89
CA THR A 206 2.04 -21.66 6.55
C THR A 206 2.63 -21.33 7.92
N SER A 207 3.32 -20.17 8.07
CA SER A 207 3.85 -19.69 9.36
C SER A 207 2.87 -18.70 10.00
N LYS A 208 2.50 -18.95 11.24
CA LYS A 208 1.59 -18.08 12.02
C LYS A 208 2.31 -17.05 12.88
N LYS A 209 3.65 -17.01 12.83
CA LYS A 209 4.50 -16.20 13.74
C LYS A 209 4.09 -14.73 13.82
N ASP A 210 3.67 -14.13 12.70
CA ASP A 210 3.40 -12.70 12.60
C ASP A 210 1.92 -12.38 12.34
N VAL A 211 1.02 -13.31 12.63
CA VAL A 211 -0.43 -13.15 12.37
C VAL A 211 -1.02 -11.99 13.19
N ALA A 212 -0.56 -11.80 14.43
CA ALA A 212 -1.05 -10.74 15.29
C ALA A 212 -0.63 -9.32 14.82
N GLU A 213 0.39 -9.18 13.96
CA GLU A 213 0.83 -7.85 13.46
C GLU A 213 -0.23 -7.11 12.65
N GLU A 214 -1.07 -7.83 11.94
CA GLU A 214 -2.05 -7.28 11.00
C GLU A 214 -3.49 -7.60 11.42
N CYS A 215 -3.71 -7.95 12.69
CA CYS A 215 -5.06 -8.16 13.21
C CYS A 215 -5.87 -6.85 13.20
N ARG A 216 -7.19 -6.97 13.20
CA ARG A 216 -8.12 -5.84 13.10
C ARG A 216 -8.34 -5.04 14.40
N PHE A 217 -7.78 -5.48 15.50
CA PHE A 217 -7.97 -4.87 16.82
C PHE A 217 -7.16 -3.59 17.01
#